data_411133fac816b0fddf9184aab97fccb1
#
_entry.id   411133fac816b0fddf9184aab97fccb1
#
_cell.length_a   1.000
_cell.length_b   1.000
_cell.length_c   1.000
_cell.angle_alpha   90.00
_cell.angle_beta   90.00
_cell.angle_gamma   90.00
#
_symmetry.space_group_name_H-M   'P 1'
#
loop_
_entity.id
_entity.type
_entity.pdbx_description
1 polymer ?
#
loop_
_entity_poly.entity_id
_entity_poly.type
_entity_poly.pdbx_seq_one_letter_code
_entity_poly.pdbx_strand_id
1 'polypeptide(L)'
;MRLKVLARRTLLVAVSLFLLIDGCGYLPAIPSSPGGGAPVRRIVIPVFLNETFEPQLEGKLTRLVKQEFLSRPGYQITQERAQAHLILEGRITAFSLTPLSFNQEFQVAEYRVIITAHVKVLQAQDQKPLWQQGRVEASAEFVVSQDPKICSDPGICRSLQDLAIDEAAKRIAEEIWIGVSQVTLEHP
;
A
#
# COMPACT_ATOMS: atom_id res chain seq x y z
N MET A 1 62.20 10.21 -43.13
CA MET A 1 60.82 10.00 -43.65
C MET A 1 59.98 9.07 -42.81
N ARG A 2 60.52 8.08 -42.16
CA ARG A 2 59.79 7.07 -41.36
C ARG A 2 59.25 7.59 -40.01
N LEU A 3 59.87 8.59 -39.38
CA LEU A 3 59.48 9.14 -38.08
C LEU A 3 58.16 9.92 -38.13
N LYS A 4 57.91 10.64 -39.22
CA LYS A 4 56.65 11.41 -39.41
C LYS A 4 55.41 10.52 -39.65
N VAL A 5 55.63 9.32 -40.23
CA VAL A 5 54.56 8.34 -40.47
C VAL A 5 54.16 7.64 -39.18
N LEU A 6 55.12 7.34 -38.28
CA LEU A 6 54.83 6.77 -36.96
C LEU A 6 54.05 7.77 -36.07
N ALA A 7 54.49 9.03 -36.01
CA ALA A 7 53.84 10.05 -35.23
C ALA A 7 52.37 10.31 -35.69
N ARG A 8 52.12 10.20 -37.01
CA ARG A 8 50.76 10.36 -37.55
C ARG A 8 49.84 9.17 -37.24
N ARG A 9 50.41 7.94 -37.18
CA ARG A 9 49.68 6.74 -36.80
C ARG A 9 49.32 6.71 -35.29
N THR A 10 50.26 7.13 -34.44
CA THR A 10 50.01 7.22 -32.99
C THR A 10 48.99 8.30 -32.68
N LEU A 11 48.99 9.43 -33.38
CA LEU A 11 47.97 10.49 -33.21
C LEU A 11 46.60 10.00 -33.63
N LEU A 12 46.46 9.26 -34.73
CA LEU A 12 45.16 8.72 -35.18
C LEU A 12 44.59 7.68 -34.23
N VAL A 13 45.44 6.83 -33.63
CA VAL A 13 45.01 5.85 -32.63
C VAL A 13 44.56 6.54 -31.31
N ALA A 14 45.30 7.58 -30.89
CA ALA A 14 44.92 8.37 -29.71
C ALA A 14 43.59 9.10 -29.89
N VAL A 15 43.34 9.69 -31.07
CA VAL A 15 42.06 10.37 -31.38
C VAL A 15 40.92 9.35 -31.47
N SER A 16 41.14 8.17 -32.03
CA SER A 16 40.13 7.11 -32.09
C SER A 16 39.79 6.55 -30.71
N LEU A 17 40.76 6.46 -29.80
CA LEU A 17 40.54 6.00 -28.42
C LEU A 17 39.78 7.06 -27.59
N PHE A 18 39.97 8.34 -27.88
CA PHE A 18 39.28 9.43 -27.19
C PHE A 18 37.78 9.53 -27.58
N LEU A 19 37.42 9.13 -28.80
CA LEU A 19 36.04 9.08 -29.30
C LEU A 19 35.22 7.90 -28.76
N LEU A 20 35.84 6.94 -28.06
CA LEU A 20 35.16 5.77 -27.50
C LEU A 20 34.73 6.00 -26.00
N ILE A 21 35.08 7.12 -25.40
CA ILE A 21 34.85 7.38 -23.97
C ILE A 21 33.52 8.16 -23.70
N ASP A 22 32.88 8.74 -24.73
CA ASP A 22 31.65 9.48 -24.61
C ASP A 22 30.37 8.62 -24.59
N GLY A 23 30.48 7.36 -24.16
CA GLY A 23 29.38 6.37 -24.11
C GLY A 23 28.62 6.24 -22.78
N CYS A 24 28.87 7.09 -21.76
CA CYS A 24 27.99 7.16 -20.60
C CYS A 24 26.81 8.10 -20.89
N GLY A 25 25.76 7.54 -21.49
CA GLY A 25 24.50 8.22 -21.71
C GLY A 25 23.79 8.56 -20.39
N TYR A 26 24.29 9.57 -19.70
CA TYR A 26 23.48 10.29 -18.72
C TYR A 26 22.49 11.13 -19.51
N LEU A 27 21.31 10.57 -19.80
CA LEU A 27 20.17 11.38 -20.17
C LEU A 27 19.86 12.26 -18.95
N PRO A 28 20.03 13.60 -19.01
CA PRO A 28 19.52 14.46 -17.97
C PRO A 28 18.03 14.18 -17.90
N ALA A 29 17.55 13.74 -16.73
CA ALA A 29 16.13 13.67 -16.47
C ALA A 29 15.59 15.08 -16.73
N ILE A 30 14.97 15.27 -17.89
CA ILE A 30 14.24 16.50 -18.19
C ILE A 30 13.22 16.60 -17.06
N PRO A 31 13.25 17.63 -16.21
CA PRO A 31 12.19 17.82 -15.24
C PRO A 31 10.91 17.88 -16.05
N SER A 32 10.07 16.86 -15.92
CA SER A 32 8.75 16.82 -16.54
C SER A 32 8.08 18.13 -16.17
N SER A 33 7.75 18.92 -17.19
CA SER A 33 7.01 20.17 -17.02
C SER A 33 5.87 19.94 -16.03
N PRO A 34 5.57 20.85 -15.11
CA PRO A 34 4.43 20.74 -14.23
C PRO A 34 3.15 20.97 -15.04
N GLY A 35 2.74 19.95 -15.81
CA GLY A 35 1.60 20.04 -16.73
C GLY A 35 1.13 18.73 -17.35
N GLY A 36 1.85 17.61 -17.17
CA GLY A 36 1.50 16.32 -17.79
C GLY A 36 1.21 15.19 -16.80
N GLY A 37 1.18 15.43 -15.51
CA GLY A 37 0.74 14.46 -14.50
C GLY A 37 -0.78 14.31 -14.55
N ALA A 38 -1.27 13.08 -14.48
CA ALA A 38 -2.70 12.83 -14.27
C ALA A 38 -3.21 13.74 -13.14
N PRO A 39 -4.43 14.30 -13.25
CA PRO A 39 -4.94 15.25 -12.28
C PRO A 39 -4.96 14.61 -10.89
N VAL A 40 -4.24 15.20 -9.94
CA VAL A 40 -4.20 14.72 -8.56
C VAL A 40 -5.57 14.94 -7.93
N ARG A 41 -6.24 13.86 -7.54
CA ARG A 41 -7.55 13.92 -6.91
C ARG A 41 -7.41 14.06 -5.39
N ARG A 42 -8.08 15.05 -4.82
CA ARG A 42 -8.16 15.21 -3.36
C ARG A 42 -9.21 14.28 -2.80
N ILE A 43 -8.82 13.47 -1.83
CA ILE A 43 -9.69 12.49 -1.17
C ILE A 43 -9.71 12.73 0.34
N VAL A 44 -10.90 12.69 0.92
CA VAL A 44 -11.10 12.62 2.37
C VAL A 44 -11.34 11.18 2.76
N ILE A 45 -10.64 10.73 3.78
CA ILE A 45 -10.78 9.39 4.38
C ILE A 45 -11.07 9.58 5.87
N PRO A 46 -12.35 9.67 6.27
CA PRO A 46 -12.75 9.71 7.67
C PRO A 46 -12.31 8.43 8.40
N VAL A 47 -12.35 8.46 9.73
CA VAL A 47 -12.14 7.24 10.51
C VAL A 47 -13.26 6.26 10.19
N PHE A 48 -12.90 5.00 9.92
CA PHE A 48 -13.84 3.93 9.64
C PHE A 48 -14.74 3.67 10.86
N LEU A 49 -15.99 3.34 10.61
CA LEU A 49 -16.89 2.92 11.67
C LEU A 49 -16.56 1.47 12.04
N ASN A 50 -16.41 1.19 13.33
CA ASN A 50 -16.19 -0.16 13.84
C ASN A 50 -17.47 -0.71 14.48
N GLU A 51 -18.05 -1.73 13.87
CA GLU A 51 -19.23 -2.44 14.38
C GLU A 51 -18.85 -3.76 15.08
N THR A 52 -17.55 -3.97 15.32
CA THR A 52 -17.04 -5.17 15.98
C THR A 52 -16.61 -4.88 17.42
N PHE A 53 -16.35 -5.95 18.16
CA PHE A 53 -15.83 -5.84 19.53
C PHE A 53 -14.30 -5.72 19.60
N GLU A 54 -13.59 -5.82 18.48
CA GLU A 54 -12.12 -5.67 18.47
C GLU A 54 -11.76 -4.19 18.61
N PRO A 55 -11.09 -3.81 19.72
CA PRO A 55 -10.82 -2.40 19.99
C PRO A 55 -9.76 -1.83 19.05
N GLN A 56 -9.87 -0.53 18.77
CA GLN A 56 -8.90 0.24 17.96
C GLN A 56 -8.74 -0.22 16.51
N LEU A 57 -9.54 -1.17 16.03
CA LEU A 57 -9.47 -1.70 14.67
C LEU A 57 -9.77 -0.62 13.63
N GLU A 58 -10.71 0.30 13.95
CA GLU A 58 -11.03 1.47 13.12
C GLU A 58 -9.83 2.38 12.87
N GLY A 59 -9.06 2.64 13.92
CA GLY A 59 -7.85 3.46 13.85
C GLY A 59 -6.75 2.79 13.03
N LYS A 60 -6.51 1.50 13.27
CA LYS A 60 -5.54 0.69 12.53
C LYS A 60 -5.87 0.66 11.04
N LEU A 61 -7.08 0.26 10.67
CA LEU A 61 -7.48 0.16 9.26
C LEU A 61 -7.46 1.52 8.56
N THR A 62 -8.00 2.57 9.20
CA THR A 62 -7.99 3.92 8.63
C THR A 62 -6.57 4.41 8.35
N ARG A 63 -5.65 4.19 9.29
CA ARG A 63 -4.23 4.55 9.13
C ARG A 63 -3.59 3.83 7.95
N LEU A 64 -3.82 2.51 7.81
CA LEU A 64 -3.25 1.71 6.73
C LEU A 64 -3.83 2.09 5.36
N VAL A 65 -5.14 2.33 5.28
CA VAL A 65 -5.78 2.85 4.06
C VAL A 65 -5.17 4.21 3.67
N LYS A 66 -5.04 5.14 4.60
CA LYS A 66 -4.39 6.44 4.32
C LYS A 66 -2.95 6.26 3.85
N GLN A 67 -2.19 5.37 4.47
CA GLN A 67 -0.81 5.08 4.09
C GLN A 67 -0.72 4.52 2.67
N GLU A 68 -1.64 3.65 2.28
CA GLU A 68 -1.71 3.08 0.94
C GLU A 68 -1.96 4.16 -0.11
N PHE A 69 -2.90 5.08 0.14
CA PHE A 69 -3.17 6.21 -0.75
C PHE A 69 -2.02 7.24 -0.83
N LEU A 70 -1.26 7.42 0.26
CA LEU A 70 -0.08 8.31 0.29
C LEU A 70 1.13 7.72 -0.42
N SER A 71 1.26 6.39 -0.42
CA SER A 71 2.41 5.71 -1.04
C SER A 71 2.31 5.64 -2.56
N ARG A 72 1.14 5.95 -3.13
CA ARG A 72 0.86 5.80 -4.56
C ARG A 72 0.48 7.13 -5.22
N PRO A 73 0.85 7.35 -6.48
CA PRO A 73 0.53 8.59 -7.19
C PRO A 73 -0.97 8.71 -7.50
N GLY A 74 -1.43 9.94 -7.75
CA GLY A 74 -2.78 10.22 -8.22
C GLY A 74 -3.74 10.74 -7.15
N TYR A 75 -3.41 10.61 -5.85
CA TYR A 75 -4.26 11.08 -4.76
C TYR A 75 -3.51 11.98 -3.79
N GLN A 76 -4.24 12.96 -3.25
CA GLN A 76 -3.81 13.80 -2.14
C GLN A 76 -4.87 13.72 -1.04
N ILE A 77 -4.46 13.31 0.15
CA ILE A 77 -5.38 13.24 1.29
C ILE A 77 -5.58 14.65 1.86
N THR A 78 -6.84 15.04 2.02
CA THR A 78 -7.24 16.28 2.69
C THR A 78 -8.12 15.97 3.90
N GLN A 79 -8.17 16.86 4.87
CA GLN A 79 -9.07 16.75 6.03
C GLN A 79 -10.39 17.50 5.80
N GLU A 80 -10.39 18.45 4.89
CA GLU A 80 -11.54 19.31 4.63
C GLU A 80 -12.43 18.74 3.52
N ARG A 81 -13.67 18.37 3.86
CA ARG A 81 -14.66 17.86 2.90
C ARG A 81 -14.94 18.85 1.76
N ALA A 82 -14.89 20.15 2.05
CA ALA A 82 -15.14 21.20 1.05
C ALA A 82 -14.07 21.27 -0.06
N GLN A 83 -12.87 20.80 0.22
CA GLN A 83 -11.77 20.77 -0.73
C GLN A 83 -11.61 19.42 -1.43
N ALA A 84 -12.35 18.41 -0.99
CA ALA A 84 -12.25 17.07 -1.53
C ALA A 84 -13.00 16.94 -2.86
N HIS A 85 -12.48 16.10 -3.74
CA HIS A 85 -13.19 15.59 -4.91
C HIS A 85 -13.91 14.29 -4.58
N LEU A 86 -13.31 13.47 -3.71
CA LEU A 86 -13.77 12.15 -3.32
C LEU A 86 -13.86 12.03 -1.80
N ILE A 87 -14.81 11.23 -1.35
CA ILE A 87 -14.96 10.84 0.05
C ILE A 87 -14.97 9.31 0.09
N LEU A 88 -14.00 8.71 0.79
CA LEU A 88 -13.96 7.27 1.02
C LEU A 88 -14.49 6.99 2.40
N GLU A 89 -15.62 6.35 2.51
CA GLU A 89 -16.24 5.92 3.77
C GLU A 89 -16.15 4.42 3.92
N GLY A 90 -15.75 3.96 5.10
CA GLY A 90 -15.62 2.55 5.42
C GLY A 90 -16.27 2.18 6.75
N ARG A 91 -16.74 0.92 6.81
CA ARG A 91 -17.37 0.32 7.99
C ARG A 91 -16.83 -1.09 8.16
N ILE A 92 -16.27 -1.39 9.31
CA ILE A 92 -15.82 -2.74 9.67
C ILE A 92 -17.01 -3.49 10.24
N THR A 93 -17.45 -4.53 9.54
CA THR A 93 -18.69 -5.24 9.86
C THR A 93 -18.47 -6.57 10.57
N ALA A 94 -17.28 -7.17 10.43
CA ALA A 94 -16.95 -8.37 11.14
C ALA A 94 -15.45 -8.46 11.45
N PHE A 95 -15.17 -9.05 12.60
CA PHE A 95 -13.86 -9.50 13.04
C PHE A 95 -14.03 -10.89 13.62
N SER A 96 -13.18 -11.83 13.22
CA SER A 96 -13.16 -13.17 13.83
C SER A 96 -11.75 -13.66 14.04
N LEU A 97 -11.59 -14.43 15.12
CA LEU A 97 -10.38 -15.15 15.48
C LEU A 97 -10.72 -16.64 15.53
N THR A 98 -10.26 -17.40 14.55
CA THR A 98 -10.64 -18.80 14.36
C THR A 98 -9.44 -19.71 14.58
N PRO A 99 -9.52 -20.74 15.44
CA PRO A 99 -8.49 -21.77 15.52
C PRO A 99 -8.35 -22.53 14.20
N LEU A 100 -7.10 -22.74 13.76
CA LEU A 100 -6.79 -23.51 12.55
C LEU A 100 -6.20 -24.87 12.84
N SER A 101 -5.32 -24.97 13.83
CA SER A 101 -4.65 -26.19 14.17
C SER A 101 -4.49 -26.34 15.68
N PHE A 102 -4.29 -27.59 16.10
CA PHE A 102 -4.10 -27.97 17.50
C PHE A 102 -2.80 -28.79 17.63
N ASN A 103 -2.11 -28.66 18.74
CA ASN A 103 -0.96 -29.48 19.08
C ASN A 103 -1.38 -30.88 19.62
N GLN A 104 -0.40 -31.66 20.01
CA GLN A 104 -0.64 -33.03 20.54
C GLN A 104 -1.41 -33.04 21.88
N GLU A 105 -1.36 -31.95 22.63
CA GLU A 105 -2.08 -31.72 23.88
C GLU A 105 -3.47 -31.09 23.68
N PHE A 106 -3.98 -31.04 22.43
CA PHE A 106 -5.26 -30.43 22.06
C PHE A 106 -5.36 -28.91 22.37
N GLN A 107 -4.23 -28.22 22.50
CA GLN A 107 -4.19 -26.78 22.61
C GLN A 107 -4.10 -26.15 21.20
N VAL A 108 -4.66 -24.96 21.05
CA VAL A 108 -4.60 -24.26 19.75
C VAL A 108 -3.15 -23.87 19.43
N ALA A 109 -2.67 -24.31 18.28
CA ALA A 109 -1.32 -24.02 17.78
C ALA A 109 -1.29 -22.88 16.76
N GLU A 110 -2.40 -22.64 16.10
CA GLU A 110 -2.50 -21.62 15.06
C GLU A 110 -3.88 -20.98 15.02
N TYR A 111 -3.93 -19.68 14.81
CA TYR A 111 -5.14 -18.90 14.63
C TYR A 111 -5.16 -18.18 13.28
N ARG A 112 -6.36 -17.96 12.77
CA ARG A 112 -6.64 -17.06 11.65
C ARG A 112 -7.47 -15.88 12.12
N VAL A 113 -6.97 -14.69 11.85
CA VAL A 113 -7.72 -13.42 11.92
C VAL A 113 -8.44 -13.22 10.60
N ILE A 114 -9.71 -12.86 10.63
CA ILE A 114 -10.49 -12.45 9.46
C ILE A 114 -11.11 -11.10 9.77
N ILE A 115 -10.94 -10.13 8.88
CA ILE A 115 -11.56 -8.80 8.94
C ILE A 115 -12.44 -8.63 7.72
N THR A 116 -13.67 -8.17 7.91
CA THR A 116 -14.59 -7.83 6.82
C THR A 116 -15.00 -6.36 6.94
N ALA A 117 -14.97 -5.63 5.84
CA ALA A 117 -15.37 -4.25 5.77
C ALA A 117 -16.30 -3.99 4.59
N HIS A 118 -17.19 -3.00 4.74
CA HIS A 118 -17.92 -2.35 3.67
C HIS A 118 -17.24 -1.04 3.34
N VAL A 119 -17.04 -0.75 2.07
CA VAL A 119 -16.39 0.48 1.62
C VAL A 119 -17.17 1.09 0.47
N LYS A 120 -17.27 2.42 0.47
CA LYS A 120 -17.84 3.20 -0.62
C LYS A 120 -17.02 4.46 -0.88
N VAL A 121 -16.94 4.85 -2.14
CA VAL A 121 -16.37 6.12 -2.56
C VAL A 121 -17.48 6.97 -3.15
N LEU A 122 -17.62 8.17 -2.64
CA LEU A 122 -18.61 9.14 -3.06
C LEU A 122 -17.90 10.31 -3.76
N GLN A 123 -18.57 10.87 -4.74
CA GLN A 123 -18.22 12.19 -5.26
C GLN A 123 -18.56 13.24 -4.22
N ALA A 124 -17.62 14.14 -3.90
CA ALA A 124 -17.81 15.08 -2.79
C ALA A 124 -18.91 16.12 -3.06
N GLN A 125 -19.15 16.49 -4.33
CA GLN A 125 -20.10 17.53 -4.71
C GLN A 125 -21.55 17.14 -4.51
N ASP A 126 -21.95 15.96 -4.98
CA ASP A 126 -23.35 15.51 -5.03
C ASP A 126 -23.61 14.24 -4.23
N GLN A 127 -22.60 13.72 -3.52
CA GLN A 127 -22.66 12.52 -2.68
C GLN A 127 -23.04 11.25 -3.47
N LYS A 128 -22.91 11.27 -4.79
CA LYS A 128 -23.17 10.09 -5.61
C LYS A 128 -22.09 9.03 -5.38
N PRO A 129 -22.50 7.76 -5.22
CA PRO A 129 -21.54 6.66 -5.15
C PRO A 129 -20.87 6.47 -6.50
N LEU A 130 -19.55 6.58 -6.54
CA LEU A 130 -18.72 6.24 -7.70
C LEU A 130 -18.32 4.76 -7.65
N TRP A 131 -18.11 4.25 -6.47
CA TRP A 131 -17.72 2.86 -6.23
C TRP A 131 -18.20 2.40 -4.87
N GLN A 132 -18.62 1.16 -4.82
CA GLN A 132 -19.03 0.53 -3.57
C GLN A 132 -18.71 -0.95 -3.63
N GLN A 133 -18.09 -1.45 -2.57
CA GLN A 133 -17.87 -2.87 -2.34
C GLN A 133 -18.49 -3.28 -1.00
N GLY A 134 -19.52 -4.09 -1.07
CA GLY A 134 -20.29 -4.52 0.09
C GLY A 134 -19.55 -5.53 0.98
N ARG A 135 -18.44 -6.12 0.50
CA ARG A 135 -17.61 -7.03 1.26
C ARG A 135 -16.19 -7.00 0.72
N VAL A 136 -15.33 -6.32 1.45
CA VAL A 136 -13.87 -6.46 1.34
C VAL A 136 -13.43 -7.31 2.52
N GLU A 137 -12.76 -8.42 2.26
CA GLU A 137 -12.37 -9.36 3.31
C GLU A 137 -10.93 -9.78 3.14
N ALA A 138 -10.18 -9.74 4.24
CA ALA A 138 -8.83 -10.28 4.26
C ALA A 138 -8.58 -11.05 5.56
N SER A 139 -7.64 -11.98 5.47
CA SER A 139 -7.23 -12.79 6.60
C SER A 139 -5.71 -12.85 6.73
N ALA A 140 -5.24 -13.08 7.94
CA ALA A 140 -3.86 -13.41 8.25
C ALA A 140 -3.80 -14.45 9.36
N GLU A 141 -2.73 -15.21 9.38
CA GLU A 141 -2.54 -16.31 10.31
C GLU A 141 -1.38 -16.01 11.25
N PHE A 142 -1.45 -16.53 12.46
CA PHE A 142 -0.34 -16.50 13.39
C PHE A 142 -0.26 -17.78 14.19
N VAL A 143 0.97 -18.21 14.43
CA VAL A 143 1.29 -19.41 15.22
C VAL A 143 1.45 -19.00 16.67
N VAL A 144 0.73 -19.68 17.55
CA VAL A 144 0.92 -19.58 19.00
C VAL A 144 2.08 -20.47 19.36
N SER A 145 3.14 -19.91 19.95
CA SER A 145 4.32 -20.71 20.32
C SER A 145 3.94 -21.88 21.21
N GLN A 146 4.43 -23.07 20.85
CA GLN A 146 4.26 -24.27 21.66
C GLN A 146 5.14 -24.30 22.92
N ASP A 147 6.03 -23.30 23.10
CA ASP A 147 6.78 -23.14 24.32
C ASP A 147 5.84 -22.61 25.43
N PRO A 148 5.57 -23.40 26.49
CA PRO A 148 4.70 -22.95 27.58
C PRO A 148 5.16 -21.65 28.24
N LYS A 149 6.45 -21.33 28.16
CA LYS A 149 7.01 -20.09 28.70
C LYS A 149 6.63 -18.86 27.86
N ILE A 150 6.44 -19.02 26.55
CA ILE A 150 6.11 -17.93 25.62
C ILE A 150 4.59 -17.69 25.60
N CYS A 151 3.79 -18.75 25.57
CA CYS A 151 2.33 -18.62 25.61
C CYS A 151 1.73 -18.43 27.01
N SER A 152 2.56 -18.54 28.07
CA SER A 152 2.14 -18.15 29.42
C SER A 152 2.09 -16.64 29.60
N ASP A 153 2.70 -15.87 28.69
CA ASP A 153 2.64 -14.40 28.71
C ASP A 153 1.52 -13.91 27.78
N PRO A 154 0.40 -13.41 28.33
CA PRO A 154 -0.71 -12.87 27.55
C PRO A 154 -0.29 -11.72 26.61
N GLY A 155 0.77 -10.97 26.97
CA GLY A 155 1.30 -9.86 26.16
C GLY A 155 1.93 -10.33 24.85
N ILE A 156 2.64 -11.47 24.88
CA ILE A 156 3.26 -12.03 23.67
C ILE A 156 2.18 -12.54 22.71
N CYS A 157 1.21 -13.31 23.21
CA CYS A 157 0.10 -13.79 22.38
C CYS A 157 -0.71 -12.65 21.79
N ARG A 158 -0.93 -11.57 22.55
CA ARG A 158 -1.59 -10.37 22.06
C ARG A 158 -0.78 -9.68 20.96
N SER A 159 0.53 -9.60 21.11
CA SER A 159 1.41 -9.01 20.09
C SER A 159 1.39 -9.77 18.77
N LEU A 160 1.34 -11.12 18.81
CA LEU A 160 1.22 -11.96 17.60
C LEU A 160 -0.13 -11.75 16.92
N GLN A 161 -1.21 -11.66 17.69
CA GLN A 161 -2.54 -11.33 17.18
C GLN A 161 -2.54 -9.95 16.52
N ASP A 162 -1.94 -8.94 17.17
CA ASP A 162 -1.85 -7.56 16.65
C ASP A 162 -1.10 -7.49 15.31
N LEU A 163 -0.03 -8.28 15.14
CA LEU A 163 0.68 -8.39 13.86
C LEU A 163 -0.20 -9.01 12.76
N ALA A 164 -0.97 -10.05 13.09
CA ALA A 164 -1.90 -10.66 12.14
C ALA A 164 -3.06 -9.70 11.78
N ILE A 165 -3.56 -8.92 12.74
CA ILE A 165 -4.54 -7.87 12.48
C ILE A 165 -3.96 -6.81 11.53
N ASP A 166 -2.74 -6.35 11.76
CA ASP A 166 -2.08 -5.36 10.91
C ASP A 166 -1.88 -5.89 9.47
N GLU A 167 -1.50 -7.17 9.32
CA GLU A 167 -1.34 -7.80 8.01
C GLU A 167 -2.68 -7.95 7.27
N ALA A 168 -3.73 -8.41 7.93
CA ALA A 168 -5.07 -8.50 7.34
C ALA A 168 -5.60 -7.11 6.95
N ALA A 169 -5.45 -6.11 7.82
CA ALA A 169 -5.88 -4.74 7.56
C ALA A 169 -5.10 -4.10 6.41
N LYS A 170 -3.81 -4.43 6.25
CA LYS A 170 -3.00 -3.98 5.11
C LYS A 170 -3.53 -4.53 3.80
N ARG A 171 -3.86 -5.82 3.73
CA ARG A 171 -4.47 -6.44 2.54
C ARG A 171 -5.81 -5.80 2.17
N ILE A 172 -6.63 -5.45 3.15
CA ILE A 172 -7.87 -4.69 2.92
C ILE A 172 -7.54 -3.31 2.33
N ALA A 173 -6.54 -2.60 2.85
CA ALA A 173 -6.16 -1.28 2.35
C ALA A 173 -5.70 -1.33 0.89
N GLU A 174 -4.92 -2.34 0.51
CA GLU A 174 -4.47 -2.60 -0.86
C GLU A 174 -5.66 -2.88 -1.79
N GLU A 175 -6.61 -3.72 -1.37
CA GLU A 175 -7.82 -4.04 -2.15
C GLU A 175 -8.70 -2.81 -2.37
N ILE A 176 -8.89 -2.00 -1.33
CA ILE A 176 -9.62 -0.73 -1.42
C ILE A 176 -8.95 0.20 -2.44
N TRP A 177 -7.63 0.36 -2.35
CA TRP A 177 -6.90 1.21 -3.30
C TRP A 177 -7.07 0.73 -4.74
N ILE A 178 -6.96 -0.59 -5.00
CA ILE A 178 -7.15 -1.18 -6.33
C ILE A 178 -8.55 -0.85 -6.85
N GLY A 179 -9.60 -1.09 -6.06
CA GLY A 179 -10.98 -0.81 -6.46
C GLY A 179 -11.22 0.67 -6.78
N VAL A 180 -10.71 1.58 -5.93
CA VAL A 180 -10.85 3.03 -6.14
C VAL A 180 -10.08 3.51 -7.37
N SER A 181 -8.87 2.99 -7.59
CA SER A 181 -8.03 3.39 -8.72
C SER A 181 -8.65 3.00 -10.06
N GLN A 182 -9.29 1.84 -10.16
CA GLN A 182 -9.96 1.37 -11.38
C GLN A 182 -11.12 2.30 -11.78
N VAL A 183 -11.98 2.66 -10.83
CA VAL A 183 -13.16 3.52 -11.10
C VAL A 183 -12.75 4.95 -11.45
N THR A 184 -11.69 5.45 -10.87
CA THR A 184 -11.22 6.81 -11.16
C THR A 184 -10.50 6.93 -12.50
N LEU A 185 -10.06 5.84 -13.12
CA LEU A 185 -9.55 5.82 -14.49
C LEU A 185 -10.69 5.84 -15.52
N GLU A 186 -11.86 5.29 -15.19
CA GLU A 186 -13.03 5.25 -16.06
C GLU A 186 -13.83 6.58 -16.05
N HIS A 187 -13.66 7.40 -15.01
CA HIS A 187 -14.32 8.70 -14.85
C HIS A 187 -13.26 9.81 -14.63
N PRO A 188 -12.57 10.25 -15.71
CA PRO A 188 -11.50 11.25 -15.64
C PRO A 188 -11.98 12.65 -15.22
#